data_77d31073e7d9290c92577fc8b279d70a
#
_entry.id   77d31073e7d9290c92577fc8b279d70a
#
_cell.length_a   1.000
_cell.length_b   1.000
_cell.length_c   1.000
_cell.angle_alpha   90.00
_cell.angle_beta   90.00
_cell.angle_gamma   90.00
#
_symmetry.space_group_name_H-M   'P 1'
#
loop_
_entity.id
_entity.type
_entity.pdbx_description
1 polymer ?
#
loop_
_entity_poly.entity_id
_entity_poly.type
_entity_poly.pdbx_seq_one_letter_code
_entity_poly.pdbx_strand_id
1 'polypeptide(L)'
;MFSKNKGKDVAVENKLSKSSNKTPSIISPDVNIVGNVSSEGVIQLDGRIEGEIHVRHLTVGIHGLVEGAIFAEEAIIKGSVTGSIKAQKVILEKTAEVRGNIQHEVISIEAGAVIEGNINHISENVTELATAKKSAKPSEKLNTEKLSTDKPSAEKMVQEK
;
A
#
# COMPACT_ATOMS: atom_id res chain seq x y z
N MET A 1 -32.11 41.17 51.16
CA MET A 1 -30.73 41.22 50.69
C MET A 1 -30.46 40.04 49.80
N PHE A 2 -30.44 40.25 48.49
CA PHE A 2 -30.22 39.18 47.55
C PHE A 2 -28.74 39.13 47.20
N SER A 3 -28.09 38.03 47.63
CA SER A 3 -26.71 37.78 47.23
C SER A 3 -26.66 37.15 45.84
N LYS A 4 -26.09 37.87 44.92
CA LYS A 4 -25.93 37.47 43.53
C LYS A 4 -24.72 36.53 43.43
N ASN A 5 -24.97 35.25 43.40
CA ASN A 5 -23.93 34.29 43.17
C ASN A 5 -23.69 34.15 41.67
N LYS A 6 -22.52 34.63 41.23
CA LYS A 6 -22.08 34.65 39.84
C LYS A 6 -21.53 33.26 39.55
N GLY A 7 -22.35 32.42 38.94
CA GLY A 7 -21.91 31.13 38.43
C GLY A 7 -20.90 31.35 37.31
N LYS A 8 -19.73 30.82 37.46
CA LYS A 8 -18.77 30.64 36.38
C LYS A 8 -19.29 29.55 35.45
N ASP A 9 -19.73 29.95 34.28
CA ASP A 9 -19.94 29.03 33.19
C ASP A 9 -18.56 28.45 32.80
N VAL A 10 -18.32 27.25 33.24
CA VAL A 10 -17.26 26.43 32.71
C VAL A 10 -17.79 25.90 31.38
N ALA A 11 -17.47 26.57 30.31
CA ALA A 11 -17.63 26.03 28.98
C ALA A 11 -16.74 24.76 28.89
N VAL A 12 -17.36 23.63 29.11
CA VAL A 12 -16.77 22.36 28.71
C VAL A 12 -16.83 22.36 27.19
N GLU A 13 -15.77 22.80 26.56
CA GLU A 13 -15.53 22.51 25.16
C GLU A 13 -15.48 20.99 25.02
N ASN A 14 -16.64 20.45 24.76
CA ASN A 14 -16.78 19.10 24.30
C ASN A 14 -16.13 19.07 22.90
N LYS A 15 -14.87 18.75 22.88
CA LYS A 15 -14.15 18.41 21.66
C LYS A 15 -14.79 17.13 21.15
N LEU A 16 -15.94 17.28 20.48
CA LEU A 16 -16.46 16.23 19.63
C LEU A 16 -15.37 15.98 18.60
N SER A 17 -14.56 14.96 18.87
CA SER A 17 -13.85 14.31 17.83
C SER A 17 -14.88 14.04 16.72
N LYS A 18 -14.70 14.71 15.60
CA LYS A 18 -15.41 14.42 14.37
C LYS A 18 -15.05 12.99 13.97
N SER A 19 -15.67 12.04 14.61
CA SER A 19 -15.89 10.76 14.04
C SER A 19 -16.74 11.04 12.81
N SER A 20 -16.11 11.20 11.69
CA SER A 20 -16.79 11.24 10.43
C SER A 20 -17.48 9.87 10.29
N ASN A 21 -18.75 9.82 10.63
CA ASN A 21 -19.62 8.68 10.31
C ASN A 21 -19.75 8.62 8.80
N LYS A 22 -18.67 8.26 8.13
CA LYS A 22 -18.73 7.95 6.71
C LYS A 22 -19.37 6.58 6.63
N THR A 23 -20.55 6.55 6.04
CA THR A 23 -21.24 5.29 5.73
C THR A 23 -20.30 4.43 4.88
N PRO A 24 -20.10 3.16 5.23
CA PRO A 24 -19.26 2.29 4.42
C PRO A 24 -19.91 2.05 3.05
N SER A 25 -19.08 2.04 2.03
CA SER A 25 -19.49 1.62 0.70
C SER A 25 -19.40 0.09 0.63
N ILE A 26 -20.48 -0.55 0.26
CA ILE A 26 -20.56 -2.01 0.16
C ILE A 26 -20.60 -2.41 -1.30
N ILE A 27 -19.70 -3.31 -1.68
CA ILE A 27 -19.64 -3.90 -3.02
C ILE A 27 -20.10 -5.35 -2.90
N SER A 28 -21.23 -5.65 -3.53
CA SER A 28 -21.87 -6.97 -3.48
C SER A 28 -21.06 -8.05 -4.22
N PRO A 29 -21.28 -9.34 -3.93
CA PRO A 29 -20.53 -10.43 -4.54
C PRO A 29 -20.73 -10.60 -6.05
N ASP A 30 -21.82 -10.06 -6.59
CA ASP A 30 -22.15 -10.09 -8.02
C ASP A 30 -21.48 -8.96 -8.81
N VAL A 31 -20.77 -8.06 -8.13
CA VAL A 31 -20.12 -6.92 -8.76
C VAL A 31 -18.69 -7.25 -9.14
N ASN A 32 -18.35 -7.00 -10.40
CA ASN A 32 -16.99 -7.06 -10.91
C ASN A 32 -16.54 -5.67 -11.33
N ILE A 33 -15.45 -5.20 -10.77
CA ILE A 33 -14.87 -3.90 -11.06
C ILE A 33 -13.49 -4.10 -11.68
N VAL A 34 -13.29 -3.49 -12.84
CA VAL A 34 -11.99 -3.47 -13.51
C VAL A 34 -11.53 -2.03 -13.63
N GLY A 35 -10.42 -1.70 -13.00
CA GLY A 35 -9.86 -0.36 -12.99
C GLY A 35 -9.46 0.13 -11.61
N ASN A 36 -9.39 1.44 -11.46
CA ASN A 36 -8.94 2.07 -10.22
C ASN A 36 -10.12 2.47 -9.34
N VAL A 37 -10.05 2.09 -8.08
CA VAL A 37 -11.03 2.43 -7.05
C VAL A 37 -10.37 3.35 -6.05
N SER A 38 -10.95 4.51 -5.81
CA SER A 38 -10.44 5.46 -4.83
C SER A 38 -11.56 5.91 -3.88
N SER A 39 -11.28 5.89 -2.58
CA SER A 39 -12.21 6.35 -1.55
C SER A 39 -11.48 6.80 -0.30
N GLU A 40 -11.93 7.90 0.28
CA GLU A 40 -11.44 8.35 1.60
C GLU A 40 -12.23 7.77 2.78
N GLY A 41 -13.11 6.83 2.52
CA GLY A 41 -13.98 6.21 3.49
C GLY A 41 -13.61 4.77 3.80
N VAL A 42 -14.62 4.05 4.25
CA VAL A 42 -14.59 2.60 4.48
C VAL A 42 -15.21 1.90 3.28
N ILE A 43 -14.52 0.91 2.72
CA ILE A 43 -15.07 0.04 1.69
C ILE A 43 -15.15 -1.38 2.23
N GLN A 44 -16.31 -1.98 2.11
CA GLN A 44 -16.51 -3.41 2.29
C GLN A 44 -16.67 -4.05 0.92
N LEU A 45 -15.79 -4.99 0.61
CA LEU A 45 -15.74 -5.68 -0.67
C LEU A 45 -16.08 -7.15 -0.51
N ASP A 46 -17.19 -7.56 -1.06
CA ASP A 46 -17.58 -8.97 -1.17
C ASP A 46 -17.52 -9.47 -2.62
N GLY A 47 -17.34 -8.56 -3.59
CA GLY A 47 -17.22 -8.84 -5.02
C GLY A 47 -15.78 -9.01 -5.51
N ARG A 48 -15.61 -8.88 -6.83
CA ARG A 48 -14.30 -8.97 -7.50
C ARG A 48 -13.81 -7.59 -7.93
N ILE A 49 -12.54 -7.31 -7.66
CA ILE A 49 -11.86 -6.11 -8.17
C ILE A 49 -10.55 -6.51 -8.83
N GLU A 50 -10.38 -6.05 -10.07
CA GLU A 50 -9.15 -6.17 -10.83
C GLU A 50 -8.57 -4.79 -11.08
N GLY A 51 -7.45 -4.45 -10.44
CA GLY A 51 -6.80 -3.17 -10.63
C GLY A 51 -6.18 -2.59 -9.37
N GLU A 52 -6.31 -1.29 -9.20
CA GLU A 52 -5.67 -0.57 -8.11
C GLU A 52 -6.71 0.01 -7.15
N ILE A 53 -6.52 -0.20 -5.86
CA ILE A 53 -7.43 0.23 -4.82
C ILE A 53 -6.71 1.20 -3.89
N HIS A 54 -7.20 2.43 -3.81
CA HIS A 54 -6.73 3.46 -2.89
C HIS A 54 -7.83 3.80 -1.90
N VAL A 55 -7.70 3.35 -0.68
CA VAL A 55 -8.74 3.54 0.34
C VAL A 55 -8.12 3.81 1.70
N ARG A 56 -8.89 4.37 2.60
CA ARG A 56 -8.44 4.51 3.98
C ARG A 56 -8.65 3.22 4.77
N HIS A 57 -9.85 2.68 4.74
CA HIS A 57 -10.16 1.41 5.40
C HIS A 57 -10.78 0.45 4.39
N LEU A 58 -10.17 -0.71 4.22
CA LEU A 58 -10.63 -1.78 3.34
C LEU A 58 -11.00 -3.01 4.17
N THR A 59 -12.17 -3.54 3.95
CA THR A 59 -12.56 -4.85 4.45
C THR A 59 -12.89 -5.74 3.27
N VAL A 60 -12.09 -6.75 3.04
CA VAL A 60 -12.35 -7.78 2.03
C VAL A 60 -13.13 -8.90 2.70
N GLY A 61 -14.36 -9.11 2.27
CA GLY A 61 -15.21 -10.17 2.79
C GLY A 61 -14.78 -11.57 2.32
N ILE A 62 -15.43 -12.59 2.83
CA ILE A 62 -15.05 -13.99 2.58
C ILE A 62 -15.15 -14.37 1.09
N HIS A 63 -16.09 -13.77 0.37
CA HIS A 63 -16.25 -13.98 -1.07
C HIS A 63 -15.50 -12.95 -1.91
N GLY A 64 -14.87 -11.97 -1.25
CA GLY A 64 -14.13 -10.92 -1.91
C GLY A 64 -12.86 -11.45 -2.58
N LEU A 65 -12.68 -11.09 -3.85
CA LEU A 65 -11.49 -11.39 -4.62
C LEU A 65 -10.86 -10.10 -5.13
N VAL A 66 -9.60 -9.91 -4.81
CA VAL A 66 -8.85 -8.74 -5.29
C VAL A 66 -7.64 -9.20 -6.08
N GLU A 67 -7.51 -8.70 -7.29
CA GLU A 67 -6.36 -8.93 -8.16
C GLU A 67 -5.71 -7.59 -8.51
N GLY A 68 -4.54 -7.30 -7.94
CA GLY A 68 -3.81 -6.08 -8.25
C GLY A 68 -3.11 -5.45 -7.06
N ALA A 69 -3.14 -4.12 -6.97
CA ALA A 69 -2.47 -3.36 -5.93
C ALA A 69 -3.46 -2.74 -4.96
N ILE A 70 -3.22 -2.91 -3.67
CA ILE A 70 -4.02 -2.32 -2.60
C ILE A 70 -3.16 -1.32 -1.83
N PHE A 71 -3.65 -0.09 -1.73
CA PHE A 71 -3.09 0.96 -0.91
C PHE A 71 -4.13 1.38 0.14
N ALA A 72 -3.85 1.11 1.39
CA ALA A 72 -4.77 1.39 2.48
C ALA A 72 -4.04 1.91 3.73
N GLU A 73 -4.74 2.56 4.63
CA GLU A 73 -4.26 2.79 5.98
C GLU A 73 -4.50 1.54 6.83
N GLU A 74 -5.70 0.97 6.73
CA GLU A 74 -6.06 -0.26 7.41
C GLU A 74 -6.73 -1.24 6.43
N ALA A 75 -6.23 -2.46 6.36
CA ALA A 75 -6.77 -3.52 5.53
C ALA A 75 -7.14 -4.74 6.37
N ILE A 76 -8.40 -5.13 6.34
CA ILE A 76 -8.92 -6.35 6.96
C ILE A 76 -9.28 -7.33 5.85
N ILE A 77 -8.63 -8.47 5.83
CA ILE A 77 -8.78 -9.46 4.76
C ILE A 77 -9.34 -10.75 5.34
N LYS A 78 -10.47 -11.19 4.77
CA LYS A 78 -11.13 -12.47 5.07
C LYS A 78 -11.20 -13.37 3.83
N GLY A 79 -11.10 -12.78 2.63
CA GLY A 79 -11.17 -13.44 1.34
C GLY A 79 -9.82 -13.62 0.69
N SER A 80 -9.80 -13.64 -0.65
CA SER A 80 -8.60 -13.88 -1.44
C SER A 80 -8.04 -12.59 -2.04
N VAL A 81 -6.74 -12.39 -1.92
CA VAL A 81 -6.04 -11.25 -2.51
C VAL A 81 -4.81 -11.73 -3.27
N THR A 82 -4.71 -11.35 -4.53
CA THR A 82 -3.56 -11.67 -5.38
C THR A 82 -2.90 -10.39 -5.86
N GLY A 83 -1.65 -10.17 -5.48
CA GLY A 83 -0.88 -9.00 -5.91
C GLY A 83 -0.09 -8.33 -4.80
N SER A 84 -0.10 -7.01 -4.77
CA SER A 84 0.64 -6.25 -3.77
C SER A 84 -0.29 -5.52 -2.80
N ILE A 85 0.00 -5.63 -1.53
CA ILE A 85 -0.70 -4.92 -0.46
C ILE A 85 0.27 -3.97 0.19
N LYS A 86 -0.08 -2.70 0.24
CA LYS A 86 0.62 -1.68 0.99
C LYS A 86 -0.33 -1.01 1.96
N ALA A 87 -0.16 -1.28 3.23
CA ALA A 87 -1.01 -0.71 4.27
C ALA A 87 -0.22 -0.48 5.56
N GLN A 88 -0.65 0.49 6.35
CA GLN A 88 -0.05 0.69 7.66
C GLN A 88 -0.41 -0.48 8.58
N LYS A 89 -1.68 -0.83 8.62
CA LYS A 89 -2.17 -1.93 9.43
C LYS A 89 -2.85 -2.99 8.56
N VAL A 90 -2.39 -4.22 8.66
CA VAL A 90 -2.97 -5.37 7.96
C VAL A 90 -3.47 -6.39 8.97
N ILE A 91 -4.73 -6.78 8.83
CA ILE A 91 -5.35 -7.81 9.64
C ILE A 91 -5.80 -8.94 8.70
N LEU A 92 -5.23 -10.11 8.89
CA LEU A 92 -5.59 -11.30 8.14
C LEU A 92 -6.40 -12.22 9.04
N GLU A 93 -7.66 -12.43 8.70
CA GLU A 93 -8.52 -13.35 9.43
C GLU A 93 -8.27 -14.80 8.97
N LYS A 94 -8.78 -15.74 9.72
CA LYS A 94 -8.58 -17.18 9.53
C LYS A 94 -8.87 -17.73 8.14
N THR A 95 -9.71 -17.06 7.36
CA THR A 95 -10.09 -17.46 6.00
C THR A 95 -9.34 -16.67 4.92
N ALA A 96 -8.43 -15.80 5.33
CA ALA A 96 -7.68 -14.97 4.41
C ALA A 96 -6.67 -15.78 3.61
N GLU A 97 -6.68 -15.60 2.30
CA GLU A 97 -5.68 -16.13 1.40
C GLU A 97 -5.00 -14.99 0.65
N VAL A 98 -3.72 -14.80 0.88
CA VAL A 98 -2.97 -13.71 0.24
C VAL A 98 -1.81 -14.28 -0.54
N ARG A 99 -1.77 -13.94 -1.83
CA ARG A 99 -0.70 -14.32 -2.75
C ARG A 99 -0.01 -13.08 -3.29
N GLY A 100 1.23 -12.85 -2.86
CA GLY A 100 2.03 -11.73 -3.34
C GLY A 100 2.83 -11.03 -2.28
N ASN A 101 3.05 -9.73 -2.47
CA ASN A 101 3.89 -8.95 -1.58
C ASN A 101 3.06 -8.11 -0.61
N ILE A 102 3.33 -8.23 0.68
CA ILE A 102 2.69 -7.43 1.71
C ILE A 102 3.71 -6.46 2.28
N GLN A 103 3.40 -5.19 2.24
CA GLN A 103 4.15 -4.13 2.89
C GLN A 103 3.28 -3.55 4.01
N HIS A 104 3.78 -3.61 5.25
CA HIS A 104 3.01 -3.24 6.42
C HIS A 104 3.87 -2.55 7.47
N GLU A 105 3.26 -1.78 8.33
CA GLU A 105 3.84 -1.28 9.57
C GLU A 105 3.43 -2.20 10.74
N VAL A 106 2.16 -2.55 10.81
CA VAL A 106 1.62 -3.49 11.79
C VAL A 106 0.87 -4.59 11.07
N ILE A 107 1.13 -5.84 11.40
CA ILE A 107 0.40 -6.99 10.87
C ILE A 107 -0.16 -7.85 12.00
N SER A 108 -1.39 -8.31 11.84
CA SER A 108 -2.04 -9.29 12.68
C SER A 108 -2.52 -10.44 11.82
N ILE A 109 -2.11 -11.64 12.15
CA ILE A 109 -2.44 -12.85 11.39
C ILE A 109 -3.15 -13.80 12.33
N GLU A 110 -4.38 -14.18 11.99
CA GLU A 110 -5.11 -15.19 12.72
C GLU A 110 -4.73 -16.60 12.26
N ALA A 111 -4.85 -17.54 13.16
CA ALA A 111 -4.61 -18.95 12.85
C ALA A 111 -5.57 -19.45 11.77
N GLY A 112 -5.03 -19.95 10.68
CA GLY A 112 -5.77 -20.40 9.50
C GLY A 112 -5.57 -19.55 8.27
N ALA A 113 -5.06 -18.34 8.38
CA ALA A 113 -4.71 -17.52 7.24
C ALA A 113 -3.55 -18.12 6.44
N VAL A 114 -3.66 -18.07 5.12
CA VAL A 114 -2.65 -18.56 4.18
C VAL A 114 -1.99 -17.37 3.50
N ILE A 115 -0.66 -17.34 3.55
CA ILE A 115 0.12 -16.28 2.90
C ILE A 115 1.18 -16.93 2.04
N GLU A 116 1.13 -16.65 0.75
CA GLU A 116 2.13 -17.06 -0.22
C GLU A 116 2.82 -15.83 -0.81
N GLY A 117 4.05 -15.54 -0.38
CA GLY A 117 4.79 -14.40 -0.89
C GLY A 117 5.72 -13.75 0.13
N ASN A 118 6.09 -12.52 -0.14
CA ASN A 118 7.00 -11.76 0.70
C ASN A 118 6.26 -10.81 1.63
N ILE A 119 6.65 -10.80 2.88
CA ILE A 119 6.14 -9.87 3.88
C ILE A 119 7.28 -8.93 4.27
N ASN A 120 7.10 -7.65 4.02
CA ASN A 120 8.06 -6.62 4.31
C ASN A 120 7.49 -5.63 5.33
N HIS A 121 8.22 -5.44 6.40
CA HIS A 121 7.90 -4.40 7.36
C HIS A 121 8.43 -3.06 6.87
N ILE A 122 7.55 -2.07 6.79
CA ILE A 122 7.91 -0.68 6.49
C ILE A 122 7.91 0.06 7.81
N SER A 123 9.07 0.46 8.29
CA SER A 123 9.13 1.49 9.30
C SER A 123 9.15 2.84 8.58
N GLU A 124 8.06 3.55 8.57
CA GLU A 124 8.10 4.96 8.21
C GLU A 124 8.85 5.70 9.32
N ASN A 125 10.16 5.81 9.16
CA ASN A 125 10.87 6.89 9.76
C ASN A 125 10.37 8.17 9.10
N VAL A 126 9.44 8.82 9.77
CA VAL A 126 9.00 10.18 9.44
C VAL A 126 10.15 11.13 9.75
N THR A 127 11.22 11.02 8.98
CA THR A 127 12.33 11.96 9.05
C THR A 127 12.95 12.10 7.67
N GLU A 128 12.13 12.49 6.70
CA GLU A 128 12.66 13.13 5.49
C GLU A 128 11.63 14.01 4.80
N LEU A 129 11.21 15.02 5.53
CA LEU A 129 10.60 16.20 4.96
C LEU A 129 11.48 17.42 5.23
N ALA A 130 12.77 17.24 5.08
CA ALA A 130 13.66 18.38 5.04
C ALA A 130 14.98 17.97 4.38
N THR A 131 14.99 17.98 3.09
CA THR A 131 16.10 18.39 2.23
C THR A 131 16.04 17.76 0.85
N ALA A 132 14.93 17.90 0.20
CA ALA A 132 14.93 17.79 -1.25
C ALA A 132 15.08 19.17 -1.85
N LYS A 133 16.16 19.85 -1.52
CA LYS A 133 16.65 21.01 -2.23
C LYS A 133 18.15 20.96 -2.21
N LYS A 134 18.68 20.47 -3.27
CA LYS A 134 19.87 20.94 -3.94
C LYS A 134 20.71 19.82 -4.52
N SER A 135 20.87 20.01 -5.81
CA SER A 135 21.94 19.46 -6.62
C SER A 135 21.79 18.01 -7.07
N ALA A 136 20.87 17.80 -7.97
CA ALA A 136 21.16 16.96 -9.08
C ALA A 136 22.19 17.69 -9.94
N LYS A 137 23.43 17.36 -9.78
CA LYS A 137 24.41 17.59 -10.81
C LYS A 137 25.00 16.22 -11.13
N PRO A 138 24.64 15.61 -12.24
CA PRO A 138 25.38 14.48 -12.71
C PRO A 138 26.72 15.03 -13.17
N SER A 139 27.71 14.83 -12.38
CA SER A 139 29.06 14.88 -12.89
C SER A 139 29.23 13.57 -13.65
N GLU A 140 28.89 13.66 -14.88
CA GLU A 140 29.34 12.80 -15.89
C GLU A 140 30.86 12.82 -15.91
N LYS A 141 31.44 11.85 -15.31
CA LYS A 141 32.75 11.41 -15.72
C LYS A 141 32.54 10.13 -16.48
N LEU A 142 32.26 10.34 -17.72
CA LEU A 142 32.51 9.34 -18.72
C LEU A 142 34.00 9.04 -18.66
N ASN A 143 34.32 8.04 -17.97
CA ASN A 143 35.62 7.45 -18.14
C ASN A 143 35.54 6.63 -19.41
N THR A 144 35.89 7.25 -20.49
CA THR A 144 36.20 6.54 -21.71
C THR A 144 37.48 5.80 -21.49
N GLU A 145 37.38 4.74 -20.75
CA GLU A 145 38.39 3.75 -20.78
C GLU A 145 38.32 3.05 -22.11
N LYS A 146 39.10 3.55 -22.96
CA LYS A 146 39.86 2.87 -23.96
C LYS A 146 39.52 1.42 -24.09
N LEU A 147 38.55 1.19 -24.88
CA LEU A 147 38.40 -0.12 -25.48
C LEU A 147 39.57 -0.32 -26.42
N SER A 148 40.56 -0.96 -25.95
CA SER A 148 41.53 -1.52 -26.87
C SER A 148 40.84 -2.63 -27.62
N THR A 149 40.48 -2.31 -28.79
CA THR A 149 40.09 -3.30 -29.75
C THR A 149 41.31 -4.09 -30.10
N ASP A 150 41.49 -5.12 -29.35
CA ASP A 150 42.34 -6.15 -29.84
C ASP A 150 41.56 -6.93 -30.85
N LYS A 151 41.84 -6.64 -32.05
CA LYS A 151 41.31 -7.32 -33.15
C LYS A 151 42.06 -8.62 -33.32
N PRO A 152 41.42 -9.75 -33.12
CA PRO A 152 42.00 -10.97 -33.62
C PRO A 152 42.02 -10.90 -35.13
N SER A 153 43.15 -10.75 -35.67
CA SER A 153 43.30 -10.93 -37.06
C SER A 153 42.99 -12.37 -37.40
N ALA A 154 41.99 -12.48 -38.14
CA ALA A 154 41.67 -13.70 -38.77
C ALA A 154 42.73 -13.99 -39.81
N GLU A 155 43.51 -14.90 -39.64
CA GLU A 155 44.35 -15.38 -40.55
C GLU A 155 43.97 -16.62 -41.00
N LYS A 156 43.72 -16.82 -42.08
CA LYS A 156 43.85 -17.22 -43.09
C LYS A 156 44.33 -18.34 -43.51
N MET A 157 44.18 -18.96 -44.18
CA MET A 157 44.23 -19.48 -44.93
C MET A 157 44.80 -20.03 -45.73
N VAL A 158 44.81 -20.60 -46.24
CA VAL A 158 45.34 -21.10 -47.20
C VAL A 158 45.43 -22.22 -47.53
N GLN A 159 45.24 -22.75 -48.41
CA GLN A 159 45.42 -23.22 -49.45
C GLN A 159 46.24 -24.15 -49.69
N GLU A 160 46.01 -24.88 -50.31
CA GLU A 160 46.65 -25.26 -51.30
C GLU A 160 46.62 -26.64 -51.71
N LYS A 161 46.21 -26.87 -52.73
CA LYS A 161 46.33 -27.95 -53.65
C LYS A 161 45.40 -29.06 -53.47
#